data_a777ec32756973ebc2e67953e5134e8a
#
_entry.id   a777ec32756973ebc2e67953e5134e8a
#
_cell.length_a   1.000
_cell.length_b   1.000
_cell.length_c   1.000
_cell.angle_alpha   90.00
_cell.angle_beta   90.00
_cell.angle_gamma   90.00
#
_symmetry.space_group_name_H-M   'P 1'
#
loop_
_entity.id
_entity.type
_entity.pdbx_description
1 polymer ?
#
loop_
_entity_poly.entity_id
_entity_poly.type
_entity_poly.pdbx_seq_one_letter_code
_entity_poly.pdbx_strand_id
1 'polypeptide(L)'
;QEGQGMLLGTYEPKSTPWKVNGTPLDFGHELLDPKLENIQDRLAIGFERMPALQKAGIKNIINGPFTFGPDGSPLIGPVPGLKNYWVAVGVMAGFCQGGGVGKCIAEWIIDGEPSIDVWAMDVARFGDYASPQYGTTKSSENYERRFIMTFPNETLPKGRKQKTTALYDRLINKGAVMGDSFGLENVLWFANGIKDAYENPTIKRSRSHKYISNEVKNVREHVGVIEIANFAKHEFLGKDSRKFLNYILAGRIPKPGRIALSPMLSPKGKLY
;
A
#
# COMPACT_ATOMS: atom_id res chain seq x y z
N GLN A 1 23.47 -17.87 -10.31
CA GLN A 1 23.80 -19.19 -10.84
C GLN A 1 22.76 -20.19 -10.37
N GLU A 2 22.34 -21.07 -11.24
CA GLU A 2 21.44 -22.17 -10.90
C GLU A 2 21.97 -23.47 -11.54
N GLY A 3 22.39 -24.41 -10.70
CA GLY A 3 23.15 -25.57 -11.16
C GLY A 3 24.39 -25.15 -11.95
N GLN A 4 24.51 -25.64 -13.19
CA GLN A 4 25.60 -25.26 -14.12
C GLN A 4 25.22 -24.10 -15.07
N GLY A 5 24.05 -23.50 -14.90
CA GLY A 5 23.55 -22.42 -15.73
C GLY A 5 23.35 -21.12 -14.99
N MET A 6 22.68 -20.19 -15.65
CA MET A 6 22.24 -18.93 -15.08
C MET A 6 20.73 -18.78 -15.27
N LEU A 7 20.07 -18.27 -14.26
CA LEU A 7 18.69 -17.82 -14.33
C LEU A 7 18.71 -16.31 -14.59
N LEU A 8 18.05 -15.87 -15.66
CA LEU A 8 17.75 -14.47 -15.92
C LEU A 8 16.26 -14.24 -15.76
N GLY A 9 15.89 -13.51 -14.72
CA GLY A 9 14.51 -13.13 -14.42
C GLY A 9 14.31 -11.64 -14.57
N THR A 10 13.20 -11.24 -15.15
CA THR A 10 12.86 -9.83 -15.34
C THR A 10 11.39 -9.59 -14.99
N TYR A 11 11.04 -8.31 -14.80
CA TYR A 11 9.66 -7.85 -14.63
C TYR A 11 9.29 -6.98 -15.83
N GLU A 12 8.17 -7.26 -16.43
CA GLU A 12 7.68 -6.53 -17.58
C GLU A 12 7.33 -5.08 -17.21
N PRO A 13 7.61 -4.11 -18.07
CA PRO A 13 7.21 -2.72 -17.87
C PRO A 13 5.69 -2.52 -17.97
N LYS A 14 4.97 -3.49 -18.55
CA LYS A 14 3.52 -3.55 -18.63
C LYS A 14 3.08 -4.95 -18.27
N SER A 15 2.46 -5.10 -17.10
CA SER A 15 1.90 -6.37 -16.68
C SER A 15 0.59 -6.67 -17.41
N THR A 16 0.32 -7.96 -17.61
CA THR A 16 -0.97 -8.43 -18.12
C THR A 16 -1.67 -9.16 -16.96
N PRO A 17 -2.73 -8.58 -16.36
CA PRO A 17 -3.49 -9.27 -15.34
C PRO A 17 -4.06 -10.58 -15.87
N TRP A 18 -3.90 -11.66 -15.08
CA TRP A 18 -4.34 -12.99 -15.47
C TRP A 18 -5.53 -13.42 -14.63
N LYS A 19 -6.58 -13.93 -15.29
CA LYS A 19 -7.79 -14.51 -14.66
C LYS A 19 -8.38 -13.64 -13.54
N VAL A 20 -8.57 -12.36 -13.80
CA VAL A 20 -9.07 -11.36 -12.85
C VAL A 20 -10.46 -11.66 -12.28
N ASN A 21 -11.24 -12.50 -12.96
CA ASN A 21 -12.57 -12.92 -12.52
C ASN A 21 -12.57 -14.25 -11.73
N GLY A 22 -11.40 -14.73 -11.37
CA GLY A 22 -11.20 -15.95 -10.62
C GLY A 22 -10.27 -16.93 -11.34
N THR A 23 -9.40 -17.57 -10.57
CA THR A 23 -8.54 -18.64 -11.05
C THR A 23 -9.41 -19.88 -11.34
N PRO A 24 -9.24 -20.56 -12.50
CA PRO A 24 -9.93 -21.82 -12.75
C PRO A 24 -9.66 -22.83 -11.64
N LEU A 25 -10.68 -23.57 -11.23
CA LEU A 25 -10.56 -24.54 -10.12
C LEU A 25 -9.64 -25.73 -10.44
N ASP A 26 -9.48 -26.03 -11.71
CA ASP A 26 -8.60 -27.05 -12.26
C ASP A 26 -7.18 -26.57 -12.53
N PHE A 27 -6.90 -25.26 -12.36
CA PHE A 27 -5.56 -24.71 -12.51
C PHE A 27 -4.69 -25.17 -11.33
N GLY A 28 -3.63 -25.89 -11.65
CA GLY A 28 -2.65 -26.37 -10.67
C GLY A 28 -1.32 -25.63 -10.77
N HIS A 29 -0.33 -26.28 -11.35
CA HIS A 29 1.05 -25.77 -11.49
C HIS A 29 1.48 -25.69 -12.97
N GLU A 30 0.52 -25.46 -13.86
CA GLU A 30 0.78 -25.26 -15.27
C GLU A 30 1.53 -23.96 -15.50
N LEU A 31 2.43 -23.98 -16.45
CA LEU A 31 3.10 -22.80 -16.96
C LEU A 31 2.27 -22.20 -18.11
N LEU A 32 2.38 -20.88 -18.25
CA LEU A 32 1.82 -20.16 -19.39
C LEU A 32 2.80 -20.15 -20.56
N ASP A 33 2.29 -19.88 -21.76
CA ASP A 33 3.12 -19.76 -22.94
C ASP A 33 4.17 -18.64 -22.77
N PRO A 34 5.42 -18.87 -23.18
CA PRO A 34 6.45 -17.85 -23.15
C PRO A 34 6.07 -16.62 -23.98
N LYS A 35 6.36 -15.43 -23.44
CA LYS A 35 6.15 -14.14 -24.10
C LYS A 35 7.40 -13.29 -24.03
N LEU A 36 8.45 -13.72 -24.74
CA LEU A 36 9.75 -13.04 -24.73
C LEU A 36 9.69 -11.60 -25.27
N GLU A 37 8.74 -11.33 -26.16
CA GLU A 37 8.48 -9.99 -26.68
C GLU A 37 8.15 -8.96 -25.58
N ASN A 38 7.53 -9.39 -24.49
CA ASN A 38 7.17 -8.51 -23.36
C ASN A 38 8.40 -8.07 -22.54
N ILE A 39 9.50 -8.82 -22.62
CA ILE A 39 10.71 -8.61 -21.81
C ILE A 39 11.95 -8.32 -22.66
N GLN A 40 11.79 -8.13 -23.97
CA GLN A 40 12.87 -7.99 -24.91
C GLN A 40 13.88 -6.89 -24.51
N ASP A 41 13.39 -5.71 -24.14
CA ASP A 41 14.26 -4.59 -23.73
C ASP A 41 15.05 -4.92 -22.44
N ARG A 42 14.44 -5.69 -21.56
CA ARG A 42 15.09 -6.13 -20.31
C ARG A 42 16.12 -7.20 -20.55
N LEU A 43 15.87 -8.09 -21.49
CA LEU A 43 16.86 -9.10 -21.93
C LEU A 43 18.06 -8.42 -22.55
N ALA A 44 17.87 -7.40 -23.38
CA ALA A 44 18.96 -6.63 -23.98
C ALA A 44 19.89 -6.03 -22.91
N ILE A 45 19.32 -5.43 -21.85
CA ILE A 45 20.09 -4.93 -20.71
C ILE A 45 20.82 -6.07 -19.99
N GLY A 46 20.17 -7.22 -19.82
CA GLY A 46 20.79 -8.41 -19.22
C GLY A 46 22.01 -8.88 -20.02
N PHE A 47 21.94 -8.91 -21.34
CA PHE A 47 23.04 -9.29 -22.23
C PHE A 47 24.17 -8.28 -22.22
N GLU A 48 23.86 -6.98 -22.11
CA GLU A 48 24.88 -5.93 -21.94
C GLU A 48 25.62 -6.09 -20.61
N ARG A 49 24.90 -6.33 -19.53
CA ARG A 49 25.48 -6.51 -18.19
C ARG A 49 26.27 -7.79 -18.02
N MET A 50 25.88 -8.83 -18.74
CA MET A 50 26.50 -10.17 -18.69
C MET A 50 26.74 -10.71 -20.10
N PRO A 51 27.81 -10.26 -20.78
CA PRO A 51 28.06 -10.63 -22.17
C PRO A 51 28.17 -12.12 -22.45
N ALA A 52 28.52 -12.93 -21.45
CA ALA A 52 28.54 -14.38 -21.55
C ALA A 52 27.19 -14.98 -21.97
N LEU A 53 26.07 -14.33 -21.57
CA LEU A 53 24.73 -14.77 -21.92
C LEU A 53 24.40 -14.64 -23.42
N GLN A 54 25.09 -13.75 -24.14
CA GLN A 54 24.91 -13.60 -25.60
C GLN A 54 25.33 -14.84 -26.39
N LYS A 55 26.23 -15.65 -25.81
CA LYS A 55 26.75 -16.87 -26.40
C LYS A 55 26.13 -18.14 -25.83
N ALA A 56 25.26 -17.98 -24.80
CA ALA A 56 24.62 -19.10 -24.16
C ALA A 56 23.30 -19.49 -24.87
N GLY A 57 23.02 -20.79 -24.94
CA GLY A 57 21.72 -21.27 -25.37
C GLY A 57 20.68 -21.12 -24.26
N ILE A 58 19.40 -21.04 -24.64
CA ILE A 58 18.28 -21.07 -23.70
C ILE A 58 17.94 -22.54 -23.43
N LYS A 59 18.04 -22.93 -22.16
CA LYS A 59 17.69 -24.28 -21.72
C LYS A 59 16.19 -24.42 -21.47
N ASN A 60 15.60 -23.43 -20.81
CA ASN A 60 14.18 -23.43 -20.45
C ASN A 60 13.67 -21.99 -20.30
N ILE A 61 12.38 -21.80 -20.53
CA ILE A 61 11.68 -20.55 -20.29
C ILE A 61 10.51 -20.86 -19.36
N ILE A 62 10.40 -20.09 -18.26
CA ILE A 62 9.35 -20.22 -17.27
C ILE A 62 8.51 -18.96 -17.32
N ASN A 63 7.22 -19.13 -17.62
CA ASN A 63 6.21 -18.07 -17.54
C ASN A 63 5.03 -18.58 -16.73
N GLY A 64 4.60 -17.86 -15.72
CA GLY A 64 3.49 -18.25 -14.87
C GLY A 64 2.85 -17.05 -14.18
N PRO A 65 1.63 -17.22 -13.65
CA PRO A 65 0.97 -16.15 -12.92
C PRO A 65 1.72 -15.86 -11.61
N PHE A 66 1.84 -14.58 -11.26
CA PHE A 66 2.52 -14.15 -10.07
C PHE A 66 1.57 -13.29 -9.21
N THR A 67 1.44 -13.64 -7.94
CA THR A 67 0.49 -13.00 -7.03
C THR A 67 1.08 -11.73 -6.43
N PHE A 68 0.36 -10.62 -6.60
CA PHE A 68 0.72 -9.32 -6.03
C PHE A 68 -0.43 -8.71 -5.23
N GLY A 69 -0.14 -8.21 -4.04
CA GLY A 69 -1.07 -7.36 -3.30
C GLY A 69 -1.20 -5.96 -3.94
N PRO A 70 -2.30 -5.24 -3.70
CA PRO A 70 -2.52 -3.90 -4.28
C PRO A 70 -1.45 -2.87 -3.88
N ASP A 71 -0.83 -3.01 -2.72
CA ASP A 71 0.26 -2.18 -2.20
C ASP A 71 1.62 -2.88 -2.24
N GLY A 72 1.70 -4.06 -2.87
CA GLY A 72 2.92 -4.87 -2.94
C GLY A 72 3.23 -5.65 -1.66
N SER A 73 2.40 -5.55 -0.61
CA SER A 73 2.54 -6.31 0.63
C SER A 73 1.57 -7.50 0.66
N PRO A 74 1.90 -8.58 1.40
CA PRO A 74 0.97 -9.69 1.62
C PRO A 74 -0.35 -9.26 2.24
N LEU A 75 -1.35 -10.10 2.09
CA LEU A 75 -2.65 -9.99 2.76
C LEU A 75 -2.76 -11.16 3.73
N ILE A 76 -2.62 -10.90 5.02
CA ILE A 76 -2.67 -11.93 6.06
C ILE A 76 -3.65 -11.54 7.17
N GLY A 77 -4.14 -12.54 7.90
CA GLY A 77 -4.99 -12.31 9.06
C GLY A 77 -6.44 -12.75 8.88
N PRO A 78 -7.28 -12.44 9.87
CA PRO A 78 -8.71 -12.76 9.83
C PRO A 78 -9.44 -11.84 8.85
N VAL A 79 -10.28 -12.42 8.00
CA VAL A 79 -11.07 -11.62 7.05
C VAL A 79 -12.24 -10.96 7.79
N PRO A 80 -12.37 -9.62 7.75
CA PRO A 80 -13.46 -8.91 8.41
C PRO A 80 -14.85 -9.44 8.01
N GLY A 81 -15.71 -9.65 8.98
CA GLY A 81 -17.07 -10.16 8.76
C GLY A 81 -17.20 -11.68 8.58
N LEU A 82 -16.11 -12.42 8.47
CA LEU A 82 -16.12 -13.88 8.33
C LEU A 82 -15.50 -14.56 9.55
N LYS A 83 -16.32 -15.27 10.31
CA LYS A 83 -15.86 -16.01 11.50
C LYS A 83 -14.98 -17.20 11.09
N ASN A 84 -13.83 -17.32 11.74
CA ASN A 84 -12.87 -18.41 11.54
C ASN A 84 -12.33 -18.53 10.09
N TYR A 85 -12.39 -17.44 9.33
CA TYR A 85 -11.82 -17.41 7.99
C TYR A 85 -10.55 -16.55 7.99
N TRP A 86 -9.43 -17.19 7.66
CA TRP A 86 -8.10 -16.60 7.68
C TRP A 86 -7.48 -16.65 6.30
N VAL A 87 -6.67 -15.65 5.97
CA VAL A 87 -5.95 -15.59 4.71
C VAL A 87 -4.46 -15.39 4.93
N ALA A 88 -3.66 -15.95 4.02
CA ALA A 88 -2.23 -15.73 3.88
C ALA A 88 -1.90 -15.75 2.39
N VAL A 89 -2.22 -14.67 1.68
CA VAL A 89 -2.13 -14.57 0.22
C VAL A 89 -1.24 -13.40 -0.21
N GLY A 90 -0.81 -13.38 -1.45
CA GLY A 90 0.06 -12.33 -1.96
C GLY A 90 1.47 -12.34 -1.36
N VAL A 91 1.92 -13.45 -0.80
CA VAL A 91 3.27 -13.61 -0.24
C VAL A 91 4.24 -13.83 -1.40
N MET A 92 4.52 -12.76 -2.16
CA MET A 92 5.31 -12.87 -3.38
C MET A 92 6.75 -13.33 -3.16
N ALA A 93 7.36 -12.95 -2.04
CA ALA A 93 8.69 -13.41 -1.64
C ALA A 93 8.58 -14.67 -0.75
N GLY A 94 7.84 -15.70 -1.22
CA GLY A 94 7.42 -16.87 -0.45
C GLY A 94 8.55 -17.54 0.32
N PHE A 95 9.70 -17.81 -0.31
CA PHE A 95 10.85 -18.41 0.37
C PHE A 95 11.41 -17.56 1.52
N CYS A 96 11.38 -16.24 1.38
CA CYS A 96 11.91 -15.32 2.41
C CYS A 96 10.88 -14.99 3.49
N GLN A 97 9.61 -14.92 3.14
CA GLN A 97 8.55 -14.42 4.03
C GLN A 97 7.64 -15.53 4.58
N GLY A 98 7.52 -16.68 3.88
CA GLY A 98 6.53 -17.72 4.20
C GLY A 98 6.63 -18.24 5.64
N GLY A 99 7.84 -18.47 6.15
CA GLY A 99 8.04 -18.91 7.53
C GLY A 99 7.58 -17.87 8.56
N GLY A 100 7.92 -16.59 8.33
CA GLY A 100 7.49 -15.48 9.19
C GLY A 100 5.98 -15.26 9.16
N VAL A 101 5.38 -15.31 7.97
CA VAL A 101 3.92 -15.22 7.78
C VAL A 101 3.22 -16.36 8.52
N GLY A 102 3.69 -17.61 8.35
CA GLY A 102 3.13 -18.77 9.04
C GLY A 102 3.19 -18.62 10.56
N LYS A 103 4.32 -18.17 11.10
CA LYS A 103 4.45 -17.88 12.54
C LYS A 103 3.44 -16.82 13.00
N CYS A 104 3.35 -15.70 12.31
CA CYS A 104 2.43 -14.62 12.69
C CYS A 104 0.96 -15.09 12.66
N ILE A 105 0.55 -15.85 11.65
CA ILE A 105 -0.81 -16.39 11.58
C ILE A 105 -1.08 -17.38 12.72
N ALA A 106 -0.13 -18.26 13.02
CA ALA A 106 -0.28 -19.23 14.11
C ALA A 106 -0.43 -18.51 15.47
N GLU A 107 0.42 -17.54 15.77
CA GLU A 107 0.32 -16.72 16.98
C GLU A 107 -1.00 -15.95 17.04
N TRP A 108 -1.42 -15.38 15.91
CA TRP A 108 -2.68 -14.63 15.85
C TRP A 108 -3.91 -15.50 16.11
N ILE A 109 -3.92 -16.75 15.58
CA ILE A 109 -5.01 -17.70 15.83
C ILE A 109 -5.02 -18.18 17.30
N ILE A 110 -3.84 -18.45 17.88
CA ILE A 110 -3.73 -19.04 19.22
C ILE A 110 -3.79 -17.98 20.32
N ASP A 111 -3.06 -16.88 20.15
CA ASP A 111 -2.85 -15.87 21.17
C ASP A 111 -3.73 -14.63 20.96
N GLY A 112 -4.47 -14.54 19.86
CA GLY A 112 -5.31 -13.41 19.49
C GLY A 112 -4.58 -12.24 18.84
N GLU A 113 -3.24 -12.23 18.85
CA GLU A 113 -2.41 -11.24 18.16
C GLU A 113 -1.02 -11.80 17.86
N PRO A 114 -0.35 -11.41 16.77
CA PRO A 114 1.02 -11.82 16.48
C PRO A 114 2.02 -11.10 17.42
N SER A 115 3.19 -11.74 17.64
CA SER A 115 4.25 -11.19 18.49
C SER A 115 4.92 -9.94 17.93
N ILE A 116 4.86 -9.74 16.62
CA ILE A 116 5.38 -8.58 15.90
C ILE A 116 4.26 -7.77 15.26
N ASP A 117 4.53 -6.51 14.96
CA ASP A 117 3.58 -5.68 14.24
C ASP A 117 3.51 -6.11 12.75
N VAL A 118 2.32 -6.55 12.33
CA VAL A 118 2.01 -6.95 10.96
C VAL A 118 0.94 -6.08 10.32
N TRP A 119 0.64 -4.91 10.88
CA TRP A 119 -0.42 -4.03 10.39
C TRP A 119 -0.32 -3.74 8.88
N ALA A 120 0.89 -3.54 8.37
CA ALA A 120 1.12 -3.33 6.95
C ALA A 120 0.82 -4.57 6.06
N MET A 121 0.56 -5.71 6.66
CA MET A 121 0.18 -6.95 5.98
C MET A 121 -1.24 -7.41 6.32
N ASP A 122 -1.88 -6.80 7.34
CA ASP A 122 -3.24 -7.14 7.76
C ASP A 122 -4.21 -6.93 6.59
N VAL A 123 -5.00 -7.97 6.26
CA VAL A 123 -6.03 -7.87 5.21
C VAL A 123 -7.06 -6.81 5.52
N ALA A 124 -7.33 -6.53 6.80
CA ALA A 124 -8.28 -5.52 7.26
C ALA A 124 -7.85 -4.07 6.93
N ARG A 125 -6.57 -3.84 6.51
CA ARG A 125 -6.13 -2.51 6.08
C ARG A 125 -6.84 -1.99 4.82
N PHE A 126 -7.45 -2.90 4.06
CA PHE A 126 -8.31 -2.55 2.93
C PHE A 126 -9.78 -2.58 3.36
N GLY A 127 -10.51 -1.54 3.02
CA GLY A 127 -11.95 -1.47 3.21
C GLY A 127 -12.72 -1.66 1.90
N ASP A 128 -14.01 -1.35 1.92
CA ASP A 128 -14.94 -1.56 0.79
C ASP A 128 -14.55 -0.82 -0.50
N TYR A 129 -13.68 0.18 -0.42
CA TYR A 129 -13.16 0.88 -1.58
C TYR A 129 -12.26 0.01 -2.47
N ALA A 130 -11.69 -1.04 -1.92
CA ALA A 130 -10.77 -1.93 -2.63
C ALA A 130 -11.52 -2.93 -3.52
N SER A 131 -12.21 -2.41 -4.52
CA SER A 131 -12.91 -3.21 -5.53
C SER A 131 -11.95 -4.12 -6.32
N PRO A 132 -12.45 -5.15 -7.03
CA PRO A 132 -11.64 -5.98 -7.92
C PRO A 132 -10.88 -5.15 -8.97
N GLN A 133 -11.51 -4.08 -9.50
CA GLN A 133 -10.87 -3.15 -10.43
C GLN A 133 -9.71 -2.39 -9.78
N TYR A 134 -9.90 -1.90 -8.55
CA TYR A 134 -8.83 -1.27 -7.78
C TYR A 134 -7.68 -2.24 -7.54
N GLY A 135 -7.99 -3.45 -7.06
CA GLY A 135 -7.01 -4.49 -6.79
C GLY A 135 -6.16 -4.82 -8.02
N THR A 136 -6.81 -5.08 -9.16
CA THR A 136 -6.13 -5.37 -10.42
C THR A 136 -5.22 -4.23 -10.86
N THR A 137 -5.72 -3.00 -10.83
CA THR A 137 -4.99 -1.81 -11.26
C THR A 137 -3.77 -1.55 -10.37
N LYS A 138 -3.94 -1.62 -9.06
CA LYS A 138 -2.86 -1.37 -8.10
C LYS A 138 -1.82 -2.48 -8.07
N SER A 139 -2.25 -3.75 -8.13
CA SER A 139 -1.34 -4.88 -8.21
C SER A 139 -0.46 -4.82 -9.46
N SER A 140 -1.05 -4.45 -10.61
CA SER A 140 -0.30 -4.23 -11.85
C SER A 140 0.71 -3.08 -11.71
N GLU A 141 0.31 -1.95 -11.12
CA GLU A 141 1.21 -0.82 -10.89
C GLU A 141 2.40 -1.20 -9.99
N ASN A 142 2.14 -1.93 -8.90
CA ASN A 142 3.19 -2.37 -7.99
C ASN A 142 4.12 -3.41 -8.63
N TYR A 143 3.58 -4.33 -9.43
CA TYR A 143 4.37 -5.28 -10.19
C TYR A 143 5.32 -4.57 -11.16
N GLU A 144 4.80 -3.67 -11.99
CA GLU A 144 5.56 -2.91 -13.00
C GLU A 144 6.68 -2.08 -12.37
N ARG A 145 6.47 -1.63 -11.12
CA ARG A 145 7.41 -0.79 -10.38
C ARG A 145 8.31 -1.55 -9.42
N ARG A 146 8.25 -2.87 -9.38
CA ARG A 146 8.95 -3.69 -8.37
C ARG A 146 10.42 -3.34 -8.17
N PHE A 147 11.13 -3.03 -9.25
CA PHE A 147 12.55 -2.68 -9.25
C PHE A 147 12.82 -1.24 -9.68
N ILE A 148 11.79 -0.42 -9.78
CA ILE A 148 11.96 1.01 -10.03
C ILE A 148 12.25 1.69 -8.70
N MET A 149 13.25 2.56 -8.68
CA MET A 149 13.58 3.35 -7.50
C MET A 149 12.39 4.27 -7.15
N THR A 150 11.92 4.18 -5.93
CA THR A 150 10.88 5.05 -5.39
C THR A 150 11.51 6.33 -4.87
N PHE A 151 10.96 7.47 -5.25
CA PHE A 151 11.37 8.75 -4.72
C PHE A 151 10.69 9.04 -3.38
N PRO A 152 11.33 9.85 -2.50
CA PRO A 152 10.69 10.30 -1.27
C PRO A 152 9.36 10.99 -1.55
N ASN A 153 8.32 10.65 -0.80
CA ASN A 153 6.96 11.19 -0.91
C ASN A 153 6.29 11.00 -2.29
N GLU A 154 6.77 10.07 -3.09
CA GLU A 154 6.12 9.71 -4.35
C GLU A 154 4.77 9.06 -4.07
N THR A 155 3.72 9.58 -4.68
CA THR A 155 2.38 8.97 -4.69
C THR A 155 2.13 8.31 -6.02
N LEU A 156 1.79 7.01 -6.01
CA LEU A 156 1.52 6.27 -7.23
C LEU A 156 0.17 6.69 -7.84
N PRO A 157 0.12 6.93 -9.17
CA PRO A 157 -1.04 7.55 -9.81
C PRO A 157 -2.22 6.63 -10.09
N LYS A 158 -1.99 5.32 -10.30
CA LYS A 158 -3.06 4.40 -10.71
C LYS A 158 -4.02 4.06 -9.57
N GLY A 159 -5.24 3.67 -9.94
CA GLY A 159 -6.27 3.25 -8.98
C GLY A 159 -6.79 4.38 -8.10
N ARG A 160 -6.50 5.63 -8.41
CA ARG A 160 -7.00 6.80 -7.71
C ARG A 160 -8.33 7.22 -8.26
N LYS A 161 -8.94 7.81 -7.59
CA LYS A 161 -9.81 8.59 -6.75
C LYS A 161 -10.92 7.65 -6.27
N GLN A 162 -10.62 6.91 -5.18
CA GLN A 162 -11.59 5.97 -4.61
C GLN A 162 -12.53 6.67 -3.61
N LYS A 163 -11.95 7.48 -2.71
CA LYS A 163 -12.69 8.25 -1.70
C LYS A 163 -12.19 9.69 -1.69
N THR A 164 -13.12 10.62 -1.49
CA THR A 164 -12.83 12.05 -1.37
C THR A 164 -13.49 12.62 -0.12
N THR A 165 -12.95 13.71 0.39
CA THR A 165 -13.60 14.50 1.43
C THR A 165 -14.65 15.43 0.84
N ALA A 166 -15.54 15.98 1.65
CA ALA A 166 -16.54 16.96 1.22
C ALA A 166 -15.92 18.26 0.66
N LEU A 167 -14.66 18.54 0.98
CA LEU A 167 -13.95 19.73 0.53
C LEU A 167 -13.09 19.50 -0.72
N TYR A 168 -13.00 18.28 -1.20
CA TYR A 168 -12.07 17.87 -2.27
C TYR A 168 -12.03 18.84 -3.45
N ASP A 169 -13.17 19.12 -4.07
CA ASP A 169 -13.22 19.99 -5.27
C ASP A 169 -12.81 21.45 -4.93
N ARG A 170 -13.16 21.93 -3.75
CA ARG A 170 -12.74 23.26 -3.29
C ARG A 170 -11.23 23.34 -3.08
N LEU A 171 -10.63 22.27 -2.57
CA LEU A 171 -9.19 22.19 -2.33
C LEU A 171 -8.42 22.10 -3.66
N ILE A 172 -8.89 21.29 -4.60
CA ILE A 172 -8.33 21.25 -5.96
C ILE A 172 -8.36 22.63 -6.61
N ASN A 173 -9.51 23.32 -6.55
CA ASN A 173 -9.64 24.68 -7.10
C ASN A 173 -8.72 25.71 -6.45
N LYS A 174 -8.25 25.44 -5.24
CA LYS A 174 -7.24 26.25 -4.53
C LYS A 174 -5.79 25.85 -4.84
N GLY A 175 -5.57 24.90 -5.73
CA GLY A 175 -4.24 24.43 -6.10
C GLY A 175 -3.70 23.32 -5.19
N ALA A 176 -4.56 22.55 -4.54
CA ALA A 176 -4.12 21.39 -3.76
C ALA A 176 -3.46 20.33 -4.65
N VAL A 177 -2.29 19.87 -4.23
CA VAL A 177 -1.66 18.65 -4.73
C VAL A 177 -2.08 17.50 -3.83
N MET A 178 -2.74 16.50 -4.42
CA MET A 178 -3.34 15.42 -3.66
C MET A 178 -2.44 14.19 -3.61
N GLY A 179 -2.40 13.53 -2.47
CA GLY A 179 -1.88 12.19 -2.27
C GLY A 179 -3.00 11.19 -1.99
N ASP A 180 -2.66 9.91 -1.99
CA ASP A 180 -3.57 8.82 -1.64
C ASP A 180 -3.13 8.15 -0.33
N SER A 181 -4.09 7.92 0.55
CA SER A 181 -3.89 7.16 1.78
C SER A 181 -5.06 6.20 1.97
N PHE A 182 -4.82 4.91 1.74
CA PHE A 182 -5.85 3.87 1.83
C PHE A 182 -7.13 4.23 1.05
N GLY A 183 -6.93 4.67 -0.19
CA GLY A 183 -8.01 5.06 -1.11
C GLY A 183 -8.62 6.43 -0.85
N LEU A 184 -8.22 7.16 0.20
CA LEU A 184 -8.69 8.51 0.47
C LEU A 184 -7.72 9.55 -0.06
N GLU A 185 -8.24 10.48 -0.85
CA GLU A 185 -7.49 11.64 -1.34
C GLU A 185 -7.20 12.61 -0.19
N ASN A 186 -5.94 12.95 0.01
CA ASN A 186 -5.48 13.87 1.04
C ASN A 186 -4.63 14.97 0.42
N VAL A 187 -4.75 16.19 0.94
CA VAL A 187 -3.89 17.30 0.54
C VAL A 187 -2.48 17.07 1.07
N LEU A 188 -1.50 17.11 0.18
CA LEU A 188 -0.08 17.08 0.54
C LEU A 188 0.45 18.51 0.75
N TRP A 189 0.12 19.43 -0.14
CA TRP A 189 0.51 20.84 -0.11
C TRP A 189 -0.30 21.64 -1.13
N PHE A 190 -0.22 22.98 -1.08
CA PHE A 190 -0.90 23.88 -2.01
C PHE A 190 0.07 24.60 -2.91
N ALA A 191 -0.16 24.55 -4.21
CA ALA A 191 0.49 25.41 -5.19
C ALA A 191 -0.19 26.79 -5.25
N ASN A 192 0.44 27.75 -5.93
CA ASN A 192 -0.16 29.08 -6.14
C ASN A 192 -1.35 29.07 -7.12
N GLY A 193 -1.69 27.93 -7.68
CA GLY A 193 -2.82 27.74 -8.58
C GLY A 193 -2.79 26.38 -9.23
N ILE A 194 -3.89 25.99 -9.90
CA ILE A 194 -4.08 24.66 -10.48
C ILE A 194 -2.95 24.27 -11.46
N LYS A 195 -2.46 25.24 -12.25
CA LYS A 195 -1.40 24.98 -13.24
C LYS A 195 -0.08 24.53 -12.61
N ASP A 196 0.17 24.91 -11.37
CA ASP A 196 1.36 24.55 -10.61
C ASP A 196 1.13 23.37 -9.64
N ALA A 197 -0.11 22.87 -9.58
CA ALA A 197 -0.52 21.83 -8.65
C ALA A 197 -0.11 20.43 -9.14
N TYR A 198 1.19 20.18 -9.24
CA TYR A 198 1.75 18.87 -9.58
C TYR A 198 3.03 18.61 -8.80
N GLU A 199 3.29 17.34 -8.49
CA GLU A 199 4.55 16.90 -7.91
C GLU A 199 5.51 16.43 -9.00
N ASN A 200 6.80 16.67 -8.77
CA ASN A 200 7.86 16.14 -9.61
C ASN A 200 8.84 15.38 -8.71
N PRO A 201 8.69 14.04 -8.62
CA PRO A 201 9.50 13.22 -7.72
C PRO A 201 11.00 13.42 -7.97
N THR A 202 11.77 13.59 -6.91
CA THR A 202 13.22 13.81 -6.97
C THR A 202 13.89 13.37 -5.68
N ILE A 203 15.15 12.95 -5.77
CA ILE A 203 16.00 12.69 -4.60
C ILE A 203 16.56 13.98 -3.97
N LYS A 204 16.41 15.11 -4.66
CA LYS A 204 16.77 16.44 -4.14
C LYS A 204 15.59 17.04 -3.39
N ARG A 205 15.76 18.25 -2.87
CA ARG A 205 14.66 19.02 -2.28
C ARG A 205 13.54 19.19 -3.31
N SER A 206 12.34 18.73 -2.98
CA SER A 206 11.19 18.78 -3.88
C SER A 206 10.72 20.23 -4.11
N ARG A 207 9.97 20.43 -5.19
CA ARG A 207 9.35 21.73 -5.49
C ARG A 207 8.34 22.15 -4.42
N SER A 208 7.70 21.23 -3.74
CA SER A 208 6.76 21.48 -2.64
C SER A 208 7.38 22.29 -1.50
N HIS A 209 8.69 22.16 -1.28
CA HIS A 209 9.38 22.81 -0.16
C HIS A 209 9.14 24.33 -0.08
N LYS A 210 9.15 25.02 -1.23
CA LYS A 210 8.88 26.46 -1.28
C LYS A 210 7.48 26.79 -0.79
N TYR A 211 6.51 26.03 -1.23
CA TYR A 211 5.09 26.24 -0.88
C TYR A 211 4.83 25.88 0.58
N ILE A 212 5.30 24.72 1.03
CA ILE A 212 5.20 24.30 2.44
C ILE A 212 5.89 25.30 3.37
N SER A 213 7.05 25.84 3.00
CA SER A 213 7.72 26.87 3.78
C SER A 213 6.86 28.12 3.96
N ASN A 214 6.13 28.53 2.93
CA ASN A 214 5.22 29.66 3.00
C ASN A 214 4.00 29.36 3.89
N GLU A 215 3.44 28.16 3.77
CA GLU A 215 2.34 27.72 4.63
C GLU A 215 2.77 27.73 6.12
N VAL A 216 3.93 27.17 6.43
CA VAL A 216 4.49 27.13 7.79
C VAL A 216 4.69 28.56 8.35
N LYS A 217 5.24 29.48 7.56
CA LYS A 217 5.39 30.88 7.96
C LYS A 217 4.05 31.54 8.22
N ASN A 218 3.08 31.33 7.31
CA ASN A 218 1.75 31.87 7.47
C ASN A 218 1.05 31.40 8.76
N VAL A 219 1.15 30.10 9.08
CA VAL A 219 0.57 29.56 10.30
C VAL A 219 1.24 30.12 11.57
N ARG A 220 2.54 30.45 11.50
CA ARG A 220 3.29 31.04 12.63
C ARG A 220 2.99 32.52 12.84
N GLU A 221 2.77 33.24 11.77
CA GLU A 221 2.62 34.71 11.78
C GLU A 221 1.16 35.16 11.73
N HIS A 222 0.29 34.30 11.20
CA HIS A 222 -1.12 34.60 10.95
C HIS A 222 -2.02 33.44 11.37
N VAL A 223 -3.06 33.17 10.57
CA VAL A 223 -4.06 32.13 10.81
C VAL A 223 -4.00 31.07 9.71
N GLY A 224 -4.04 29.81 10.10
CA GLY A 224 -4.14 28.67 9.19
C GLY A 224 -5.43 27.87 9.41
N VAL A 225 -5.89 27.23 8.33
CA VAL A 225 -6.98 26.24 8.36
C VAL A 225 -6.46 24.94 7.78
N ILE A 226 -6.66 23.84 8.47
CA ILE A 226 -6.27 22.51 8.04
C ILE A 226 -7.48 21.57 8.01
N GLU A 227 -7.57 20.76 6.95
CA GLU A 227 -8.54 19.68 6.90
C GLU A 227 -8.01 18.45 7.66
N ILE A 228 -8.81 17.91 8.56
CA ILE A 228 -8.49 16.70 9.33
C ILE A 228 -9.49 15.56 9.05
N ALA A 229 -10.11 15.57 7.86
CA ALA A 229 -11.11 14.59 7.48
C ALA A 229 -10.54 13.16 7.25
N ASN A 230 -9.23 13.03 7.14
CA ASN A 230 -8.53 11.77 7.00
C ASN A 230 -8.50 10.90 8.28
N PHE A 231 -8.87 11.43 9.42
CA PHE A 231 -9.06 10.64 10.64
C PHE A 231 -10.50 10.14 10.74
N ALA A 232 -10.70 8.91 11.20
CA ALA A 232 -12.04 8.40 11.51
C ALA A 232 -12.67 9.19 12.66
N LYS A 233 -13.98 9.35 12.60
CA LYS A 233 -14.78 10.02 13.64
C LYS A 233 -15.80 9.02 14.18
N HIS A 234 -15.67 8.70 15.46
CA HIS A 234 -16.59 7.80 16.14
C HIS A 234 -17.33 8.58 17.22
N GLU A 235 -18.65 8.53 17.19
CA GLU A 235 -19.50 9.11 18.21
C GLU A 235 -19.98 8.01 19.16
N PHE A 236 -19.78 8.21 20.46
CA PHE A 236 -20.21 7.27 21.49
C PHE A 236 -21.32 7.89 22.30
N LEU A 237 -22.54 7.35 22.17
CA LEU A 237 -23.75 7.83 22.80
C LEU A 237 -24.21 6.87 23.90
N GLY A 238 -24.92 7.40 24.89
CA GLY A 238 -25.55 6.66 25.97
C GLY A 238 -24.93 6.93 27.34
N LYS A 239 -25.65 6.51 28.39
CA LYS A 239 -25.31 6.79 29.80
C LYS A 239 -23.96 6.21 30.23
N ASP A 240 -23.52 5.13 29.60
CA ASP A 240 -22.27 4.43 29.92
C ASP A 240 -21.12 4.77 28.95
N SER A 241 -21.33 5.67 27.97
CA SER A 241 -20.32 6.01 26.97
C SER A 241 -18.98 6.44 27.58
N ARG A 242 -19.05 7.31 28.61
CA ARG A 242 -17.83 7.75 29.31
C ARG A 242 -17.12 6.60 30.04
N LYS A 243 -17.87 5.69 30.68
CA LYS A 243 -17.31 4.52 31.36
C LYS A 243 -16.67 3.58 30.38
N PHE A 244 -17.31 3.32 29.24
CA PHE A 244 -16.78 2.49 28.16
C PHE A 244 -15.47 3.07 27.59
N LEU A 245 -15.47 4.35 27.22
CA LEU A 245 -14.26 5.00 26.72
C LEU A 245 -13.12 4.98 27.74
N ASN A 246 -13.41 5.19 29.03
CA ASN A 246 -12.41 5.13 30.08
C ASN A 246 -11.85 3.71 30.32
N TYR A 247 -12.58 2.68 29.87
CA TYR A 247 -12.12 1.30 29.92
C TYR A 247 -11.20 0.95 28.76
N ILE A 248 -11.52 1.41 27.53
CA ILE A 248 -10.75 1.05 26.31
C ILE A 248 -9.57 1.97 26.03
N LEU A 249 -9.59 3.21 26.52
CA LEU A 249 -8.52 4.18 26.31
C LEU A 249 -7.45 4.09 27.42
N ALA A 250 -6.19 4.11 27.05
CA ALA A 250 -5.10 4.09 28.01
C ALA A 250 -4.92 5.43 28.75
N GLY A 251 -5.36 6.53 28.17
CA GLY A 251 -5.34 7.85 28.78
C GLY A 251 -6.65 8.18 29.51
N ARG A 252 -6.60 9.17 30.40
CA ARG A 252 -7.82 9.66 31.08
C ARG A 252 -8.70 10.45 30.12
N ILE A 253 -10.00 10.17 30.14
CA ILE A 253 -10.98 10.96 29.38
C ILE A 253 -11.02 12.39 29.94
N PRO A 254 -10.90 13.40 29.09
CA PRO A 254 -10.94 14.79 29.52
C PRO A 254 -12.33 15.18 30.04
N LYS A 255 -12.39 16.31 30.77
CA LYS A 255 -13.68 16.92 31.17
C LYS A 255 -14.44 17.38 29.90
N PRO A 256 -15.77 17.47 29.94
CA PRO A 256 -16.54 18.05 28.85
C PRO A 256 -16.00 19.41 28.40
N GLY A 257 -15.98 19.65 27.09
CA GLY A 257 -15.39 20.84 26.48
C GLY A 257 -13.87 20.83 26.34
N ARG A 258 -13.19 19.71 26.66
CA ARG A 258 -11.74 19.57 26.49
C ARG A 258 -11.43 18.43 25.52
N ILE A 259 -10.30 18.56 24.82
CA ILE A 259 -9.74 17.56 23.91
C ILE A 259 -8.47 17.01 24.55
N ALA A 260 -8.24 15.71 24.41
CA ALA A 260 -7.02 15.04 24.82
C ALA A 260 -6.64 13.96 23.81
N LEU A 261 -5.35 13.73 23.66
CA LEU A 261 -4.83 12.54 22.97
C LEU A 261 -4.89 11.36 23.95
N SER A 262 -5.41 10.25 23.48
CA SER A 262 -5.44 9.02 24.26
C SER A 262 -5.32 7.81 23.33
N PRO A 263 -4.25 7.00 23.44
CA PRO A 263 -4.10 5.82 22.64
C PRO A 263 -5.04 4.69 23.11
N MET A 264 -5.39 3.82 22.17
CA MET A 264 -5.89 2.49 22.48
C MET A 264 -4.72 1.53 22.42
N LEU A 265 -4.62 0.66 23.43
CA LEU A 265 -3.55 -0.32 23.53
C LEU A 265 -4.13 -1.72 23.61
N SER A 266 -3.41 -2.69 23.07
CA SER A 266 -3.69 -4.10 23.32
C SER A 266 -3.50 -4.46 24.81
N PRO A 267 -4.01 -5.61 25.29
CA PRO A 267 -3.72 -6.11 26.61
C PRO A 267 -2.22 -6.27 26.91
N LYS A 268 -1.39 -6.41 25.88
CA LYS A 268 0.07 -6.50 25.95
C LYS A 268 0.78 -5.13 25.85
N GLY A 269 0.01 -4.04 25.79
CA GLY A 269 0.54 -2.67 25.73
C GLY A 269 1.00 -2.21 24.34
N LYS A 270 0.68 -2.93 23.28
CA LYS A 270 0.96 -2.48 21.91
C LYS A 270 -0.04 -1.40 21.50
N LEU A 271 0.42 -0.41 20.74
CA LEU A 271 -0.45 0.62 20.15
C LEU A 271 -1.25 0.00 18.98
N TYR A 272 -2.54 0.32 18.96
CA TYR A 272 -3.44 0.02 17.85
C TYR A 272 -3.62 1.25 16.96
#